data_9551eafbe0678eb84c11acd6bc1f3630
#
_entry.id   9551eafbe0678eb84c11acd6bc1f3630
#
_cell.length_a   1.000
_cell.length_b   1.000
_cell.length_c   1.000
_cell.angle_alpha   90.00
_cell.angle_beta   90.00
_cell.angle_gamma   90.00
#
_symmetry.space_group_name_H-M   'P 1'
#
loop_
_entity.id
_entity.type
_entity.pdbx_description
1 polymer ?
#
loop_
_entity_poly.entity_id
_entity_poly.type
_entity_poly.pdbx_seq_one_letter_code
_entity_poly.pdbx_strand_id
1 'polypeptide(L)'
;MPLLGMLFFGNLLKESGVTKRLAETARGPLIDVVTILIGVTVGCSTQANVFLTGNSVKIFALGLFSFVVATTCGVLFVKFMNLFCKEGNKINPLIGNAGVSAVPDAARVSQNVGRECDPNNHLLMHAMAPNVAGVIGSAVAAGIILSFLG
;
A
#
# COMPACT_ATOMS: atom_id res chain seq x y z
N MET A 1 6.53 16.08 5.42
CA MET A 1 7.31 15.24 4.48
C MET A 1 8.08 14.07 5.15
N PRO A 2 7.60 13.46 6.27
CA PRO A 2 8.35 12.39 6.97
C PRO A 2 8.53 11.14 6.11
N LEU A 3 7.54 10.77 5.30
CA LEU A 3 7.51 9.54 4.49
C LEU A 3 8.64 9.49 3.45
N LEU A 4 8.83 10.58 2.70
CA LEU A 4 9.93 10.71 1.74
C LEU A 4 11.29 10.70 2.44
N GLY A 5 11.41 11.40 3.59
CA GLY A 5 12.63 11.42 4.38
C GLY A 5 13.02 10.01 4.87
N MET A 6 12.06 9.22 5.35
CA MET A 6 12.31 7.85 5.79
C MET A 6 12.64 6.90 4.62
N LEU A 7 12.08 7.12 3.44
CA LEU A 7 12.44 6.37 2.23
C LEU A 7 13.90 6.64 1.83
N PHE A 8 14.30 7.91 1.78
CA PHE A 8 15.69 8.28 1.49
C PHE A 8 16.65 7.78 2.56
N PHE A 9 16.27 7.86 3.84
CA PHE A 9 17.07 7.34 4.94
C PHE A 9 17.26 5.81 4.83
N GLY A 10 16.20 5.06 4.54
CA GLY A 10 16.28 3.61 4.31
C GLY A 10 17.16 3.25 3.12
N ASN A 11 17.08 4.02 2.03
CA ASN A 11 17.94 3.85 0.87
C ASN A 11 19.42 4.16 1.19
N LEU A 12 19.67 5.21 1.95
CA LEU A 12 21.02 5.56 2.42
C LEU A 12 21.64 4.43 3.27
N LEU A 13 20.88 3.87 4.21
CA LEU A 13 21.34 2.73 5.02
C LEU A 13 21.71 1.52 4.17
N LYS A 14 20.94 1.26 3.11
CA LYS A 14 21.17 0.13 2.21
C LYS A 14 22.37 0.35 1.30
N GLU A 15 22.46 1.51 0.65
CA GLU A 15 23.45 1.79 -0.40
C GLU A 15 24.82 2.22 0.16
N SER A 16 24.89 2.71 1.41
CA SER A 16 26.16 3.10 2.06
C SER A 16 27.18 1.96 2.18
N GLY A 17 26.73 0.71 2.13
CA GLY A 17 27.56 -0.49 2.26
C GLY A 17 28.12 -0.73 3.67
N VAL A 18 28.26 0.33 4.50
CA VAL A 18 28.80 0.26 5.86
C VAL A 18 27.74 -0.19 6.88
N THR A 19 26.48 0.15 6.64
CA THR A 19 25.37 -0.08 7.57
C THR A 19 24.48 -1.24 7.17
N LYS A 20 25.00 -2.27 6.48
CA LYS A 20 24.22 -3.43 6.01
C LYS A 20 23.43 -4.09 7.14
N ARG A 21 24.06 -4.31 8.31
CA ARG A 21 23.38 -4.91 9.47
C ARG A 21 22.20 -4.06 9.97
N LEU A 22 22.34 -2.73 9.98
CA LEU A 22 21.25 -1.83 10.36
C LEU A 22 20.11 -1.86 9.33
N ALA A 23 20.44 -1.90 8.05
CA ALA A 23 19.44 -2.03 6.98
C ALA A 23 18.65 -3.35 7.09
N GLU A 24 19.31 -4.47 7.40
CA GLU A 24 18.67 -5.76 7.64
C GLU A 24 17.79 -5.74 8.88
N THR A 25 18.25 -5.17 9.98
CA THR A 25 17.47 -5.01 11.22
C THR A 25 16.25 -4.11 10.98
N ALA A 26 16.41 -3.03 10.23
CA ALA A 26 15.30 -2.13 9.90
C ALA A 26 14.26 -2.79 8.98
N ARG A 27 14.71 -3.69 8.08
CA ARG A 27 13.84 -4.39 7.14
C ARG A 27 13.04 -5.54 7.76
N GLY A 28 13.53 -6.14 8.82
CA GLY A 28 12.90 -7.29 9.49
C GLY A 28 12.49 -6.94 10.93
N PRO A 29 13.34 -7.16 11.93
CA PRO A 29 12.95 -7.07 13.35
C PRO A 29 12.32 -5.74 13.75
N LEU A 30 12.79 -4.62 13.19
CA LEU A 30 12.22 -3.30 13.52
C LEU A 30 10.80 -3.16 12.99
N ILE A 31 10.53 -3.64 11.78
CA ILE A 31 9.17 -3.63 11.21
C ILE A 31 8.24 -4.46 12.08
N ASP A 32 8.66 -5.64 12.53
CA ASP A 32 7.85 -6.52 13.36
C ASP A 32 7.50 -5.86 14.69
N VAL A 33 8.48 -5.26 15.37
CA VAL A 33 8.27 -4.52 16.63
C VAL A 33 7.32 -3.34 16.43
N VAL A 34 7.53 -2.53 15.40
CA VAL A 34 6.67 -1.37 15.10
C VAL A 34 5.26 -1.83 14.76
N THR A 35 5.09 -2.92 14.02
CA THR A 35 3.78 -3.49 13.68
C THR A 35 3.02 -3.94 14.93
N ILE A 36 3.70 -4.58 15.88
CA ILE A 36 3.11 -4.97 17.18
C ILE A 36 2.67 -3.72 17.94
N LEU A 37 3.53 -2.71 18.04
CA LEU A 37 3.21 -1.46 18.75
C LEU A 37 2.02 -0.73 18.12
N ILE A 38 1.97 -0.65 16.80
CA ILE A 38 0.82 -0.07 16.07
C ILE A 38 -0.43 -0.89 16.36
N GLY A 39 -0.38 -2.21 16.27
CA GLY A 39 -1.51 -3.10 16.55
C GLY A 39 -2.05 -2.91 17.96
N VAL A 40 -1.18 -2.86 18.97
CA VAL A 40 -1.58 -2.61 20.37
C VAL A 40 -2.18 -1.21 20.52
N THR A 41 -1.56 -0.18 19.96
CA THR A 41 -2.04 1.21 20.07
C THR A 41 -3.42 1.38 19.41
N VAL A 42 -3.57 0.84 18.19
CA VAL A 42 -4.86 0.85 17.48
C VAL A 42 -5.91 0.05 18.23
N GLY A 43 -5.55 -1.15 18.73
CA GLY A 43 -6.46 -1.97 19.55
C GLY A 43 -6.93 -1.25 20.82
N CYS A 44 -6.04 -0.58 21.52
CA CYS A 44 -6.39 0.22 22.72
C CYS A 44 -7.27 1.42 22.39
N SER A 45 -7.09 2.05 21.23
CA SER A 45 -7.90 3.20 20.80
C SER A 45 -9.27 2.79 20.24
N THR A 46 -9.45 1.53 19.87
CA THR A 46 -10.69 0.98 19.30
C THR A 46 -11.68 0.54 20.40
N GLN A 47 -11.99 1.43 21.34
CA GLN A 47 -12.99 1.14 22.38
C GLN A 47 -14.40 1.17 21.77
N ALA A 48 -15.27 0.25 22.20
CA ALA A 48 -16.61 0.09 21.62
C ALA A 48 -17.48 1.35 21.70
N ASN A 49 -17.37 2.12 22.77
CA ASN A 49 -18.09 3.39 22.97
C ASN A 49 -17.64 4.52 22.04
N VAL A 50 -16.41 4.46 21.53
CA VAL A 50 -15.88 5.44 20.57
C VAL A 50 -16.03 4.92 19.13
N PHE A 51 -15.81 3.62 18.92
CA PHE A 51 -15.78 2.99 17.61
C PHE A 51 -17.18 2.71 17.05
N LEU A 52 -18.15 2.35 17.90
CA LEU A 52 -19.54 2.05 17.49
C LEU A 52 -20.45 3.29 17.46
N THR A 53 -19.90 4.49 17.39
CA THR A 53 -20.69 5.68 17.15
C THR A 53 -21.19 5.74 15.70
N GLY A 54 -22.40 6.26 15.49
CA GLY A 54 -23.00 6.34 14.14
C GLY A 54 -22.12 7.04 13.11
N ASN A 55 -21.30 7.99 13.53
CA ASN A 55 -20.35 8.68 12.64
C ASN A 55 -19.16 7.77 12.27
N SER A 56 -18.63 7.00 13.20
CA SER A 56 -17.55 6.06 12.92
C SER A 56 -17.99 4.98 11.94
N VAL A 57 -19.18 4.42 12.12
CA VAL A 57 -19.73 3.42 11.19
C VAL A 57 -19.87 3.98 9.77
N LYS A 58 -20.33 5.24 9.63
CA LYS A 58 -20.40 5.92 8.32
C LYS A 58 -19.01 6.07 7.68
N ILE A 59 -18.00 6.44 8.47
CA ILE A 59 -16.62 6.59 7.97
C ILE A 59 -16.08 5.24 7.50
N PHE A 60 -16.33 4.15 8.24
CA PHE A 60 -15.92 2.81 7.84
C PHE A 60 -16.61 2.34 6.55
N ALA A 61 -17.92 2.55 6.44
CA ALA A 61 -18.67 2.22 5.25
C ALA A 61 -18.17 3.00 4.02
N LEU A 62 -17.89 4.29 4.20
CA LEU A 62 -17.31 5.13 3.15
C LEU A 62 -15.90 4.68 2.77
N GLY A 63 -15.07 4.31 3.75
CA GLY A 63 -13.74 3.77 3.53
C GLY A 63 -13.77 2.47 2.74
N LEU A 64 -14.64 1.52 3.12
CA LEU A 64 -14.83 0.27 2.41
C LEU A 64 -15.25 0.51 0.96
N PHE A 65 -16.23 1.37 0.74
CA PHE A 65 -16.68 1.75 -0.59
C PHE A 65 -15.55 2.38 -1.43
N SER A 66 -14.78 3.28 -0.81
CA SER A 66 -13.62 3.90 -1.45
C SER A 66 -12.56 2.87 -1.89
N PHE A 67 -12.29 1.86 -1.06
CA PHE A 67 -11.37 0.78 -1.41
C PHE A 67 -11.88 -0.05 -2.60
N VAL A 68 -13.16 -0.41 -2.62
CA VAL A 68 -13.78 -1.15 -3.73
C VAL A 68 -13.66 -0.36 -5.03
N VAL A 69 -13.95 0.94 -5.00
CA VAL A 69 -13.81 1.81 -6.17
C VAL A 69 -12.35 1.91 -6.60
N ALA A 70 -11.42 2.15 -5.68
CA ALA A 70 -10.00 2.30 -5.99
C ALA A 70 -9.40 1.04 -6.62
N THR A 71 -9.68 -0.15 -6.06
CA THR A 71 -9.20 -1.42 -6.61
C THR A 71 -9.79 -1.71 -7.99
N THR A 72 -11.09 -1.48 -8.17
CA THR A 72 -11.76 -1.66 -9.45
C THR A 72 -11.20 -0.72 -10.52
N CYS A 73 -11.06 0.56 -10.19
CA CYS A 73 -10.47 1.55 -11.09
C CYS A 73 -9.01 1.22 -11.43
N GLY A 74 -8.22 0.73 -10.47
CA GLY A 74 -6.83 0.33 -10.71
C GLY A 74 -6.72 -0.81 -11.72
N VAL A 75 -7.55 -1.85 -11.58
CA VAL A 75 -7.60 -2.97 -12.53
C VAL A 75 -8.08 -2.53 -13.91
N LEU A 76 -9.13 -1.69 -13.97
CA LEU A 76 -9.65 -1.15 -15.24
C LEU A 76 -8.64 -0.25 -15.93
N PHE A 77 -7.89 0.55 -15.17
CA PHE A 77 -6.86 1.42 -15.71
C PHE A 77 -5.74 0.62 -16.39
N VAL A 78 -5.26 -0.46 -15.77
CA VAL A 78 -4.26 -1.32 -16.42
C VAL A 78 -4.83 -2.04 -17.63
N LYS A 79 -6.10 -2.47 -17.61
CA LYS A 79 -6.77 -3.00 -18.81
C LYS A 79 -6.82 -1.97 -19.93
N PHE A 80 -7.16 -0.72 -19.61
CA PHE A 80 -7.19 0.37 -20.57
C PHE A 80 -5.78 0.65 -21.13
N MET A 81 -4.75 0.69 -20.29
CA MET A 81 -3.37 0.81 -20.75
C MET A 81 -2.96 -0.32 -21.71
N ASN A 82 -3.40 -1.54 -21.43
CA ASN A 82 -3.11 -2.70 -22.26
C ASN A 82 -3.71 -2.63 -23.69
N LEU A 83 -4.73 -1.78 -23.91
CA LEU A 83 -5.26 -1.53 -25.25
C LEU A 83 -4.24 -0.79 -26.15
N PHE A 84 -3.37 0.01 -25.53
CA PHE A 84 -2.32 0.75 -26.23
C PHE A 84 -0.99 0.00 -26.29
N CYS A 85 -0.85 -1.10 -25.54
CA CYS A 85 0.36 -1.93 -25.52
C CYS A 85 0.33 -2.97 -26.62
N LYS A 86 1.50 -3.20 -27.26
CA LYS A 86 1.68 -4.27 -28.26
C LYS A 86 1.53 -5.65 -27.60
N GLU A 87 1.07 -6.63 -28.37
CA GLU A 87 1.05 -8.02 -27.94
C GLU A 87 2.48 -8.47 -27.56
N GLY A 88 2.63 -9.01 -26.34
CA GLY A 88 3.92 -9.35 -25.74
C GLY A 88 4.39 -8.42 -24.62
N ASN A 89 3.90 -7.17 -24.55
CA ASN A 89 4.23 -6.20 -23.48
C ASN A 89 3.03 -5.86 -22.59
N LYS A 90 2.02 -6.74 -22.56
CA LYS A 90 0.83 -6.54 -21.72
C LYS A 90 1.14 -6.74 -20.26
N ILE A 91 0.70 -5.79 -19.43
CA ILE A 91 0.85 -5.81 -17.98
C ILE A 91 -0.31 -6.62 -17.38
N ASN A 92 -0.03 -7.48 -16.41
CA ASN A 92 -1.10 -8.20 -15.72
C ASN A 92 -2.03 -7.21 -14.98
N PRO A 93 -3.35 -7.21 -15.24
CA PRO A 93 -4.30 -6.28 -14.60
C PRO A 93 -4.31 -6.34 -13.07
N LEU A 94 -3.94 -7.48 -12.46
CA LEU A 94 -3.83 -7.62 -11.00
C LEU A 94 -2.76 -6.70 -10.39
N ILE A 95 -1.78 -6.22 -11.17
CA ILE A 95 -0.81 -5.23 -10.71
C ILE A 95 -1.50 -3.90 -10.41
N GLY A 96 -2.55 -3.55 -11.17
CA GLY A 96 -3.36 -2.35 -10.94
C GLY A 96 -4.14 -2.36 -9.61
N ASN A 97 -4.55 -3.54 -9.13
CA ASN A 97 -5.15 -3.69 -7.80
C ASN A 97 -4.22 -3.20 -6.66
N ALA A 98 -2.93 -3.30 -6.85
CA ALA A 98 -1.93 -2.87 -5.86
C ALA A 98 -1.71 -1.34 -5.81
N GLY A 99 -2.36 -0.55 -6.67
CA GLY A 99 -2.27 0.91 -6.68
C GLY A 99 -2.91 1.61 -5.47
N VAL A 100 -3.51 0.86 -4.55
CA VAL A 100 -4.04 1.36 -3.28
C VAL A 100 -2.95 1.50 -2.22
N SER A 101 -3.16 2.37 -1.22
CA SER A 101 -2.17 2.68 -0.18
C SER A 101 -2.00 1.61 0.91
N ALA A 102 -2.46 0.39 0.71
CA ALA A 102 -2.35 -0.73 1.66
C ALA A 102 -1.06 -1.55 1.39
N VAL A 103 0.09 -1.05 1.80
CA VAL A 103 1.41 -1.69 1.62
C VAL A 103 1.75 -2.55 2.84
N PRO A 104 2.20 -3.80 2.66
CA PRO A 104 2.37 -4.58 1.44
C PRO A 104 1.15 -5.46 1.09
N ASP A 105 0.02 -5.28 1.76
CA ASP A 105 -1.09 -6.23 1.75
C ASP A 105 -1.77 -6.32 0.38
N ALA A 106 -2.00 -5.18 -0.28
CA ALA A 106 -2.61 -5.18 -1.61
C ALA A 106 -1.73 -5.91 -2.65
N ALA A 107 -0.40 -5.79 -2.56
CA ALA A 107 0.52 -6.53 -3.41
C ALA A 107 0.50 -8.04 -3.13
N ARG A 108 0.36 -8.45 -1.85
CA ARG A 108 0.22 -9.87 -1.46
C ARG A 108 -1.10 -10.46 -1.95
N VAL A 109 -2.20 -9.71 -1.84
CA VAL A 109 -3.50 -10.14 -2.38
C VAL A 109 -3.40 -10.36 -3.90
N SER A 110 -2.81 -9.42 -4.64
CA SER A 110 -2.59 -9.56 -6.08
C SER A 110 -1.73 -10.79 -6.43
N GLN A 111 -0.71 -11.08 -5.62
CA GLN A 111 0.11 -12.29 -5.77
C GLN A 111 -0.68 -13.57 -5.52
N ASN A 112 -1.48 -13.62 -4.46
CA ASN A 112 -2.26 -14.81 -4.10
C ASN A 112 -3.30 -15.12 -5.18
N VAL A 113 -4.08 -14.12 -5.59
CA VAL A 113 -5.06 -14.27 -6.68
C VAL A 113 -4.38 -14.65 -8.01
N GLY A 114 -3.21 -14.06 -8.29
CA GLY A 114 -2.43 -14.41 -9.49
C GLY A 114 -1.98 -15.87 -9.51
N ARG A 115 -1.58 -16.40 -8.35
CA ARG A 115 -1.14 -17.80 -8.20
C ARG A 115 -2.30 -18.82 -8.23
N GLU A 116 -3.49 -18.41 -7.86
CA GLU A 116 -4.70 -19.25 -8.02
C GLU A 116 -5.00 -19.52 -9.49
N CYS A 117 -4.70 -18.54 -10.36
CA CYS A 117 -4.91 -18.69 -11.82
C CYS A 117 -3.72 -19.38 -12.51
N ASP A 118 -2.49 -19.05 -12.09
CA ASP A 118 -1.24 -19.61 -12.62
C ASP A 118 -0.19 -19.67 -11.49
N PRO A 119 0.18 -20.89 -11.02
CA PRO A 119 1.15 -21.09 -9.94
C PRO A 119 2.54 -20.47 -10.21
N ASN A 120 2.91 -20.30 -11.48
CA ASN A 120 4.20 -19.73 -11.87
C ASN A 120 4.17 -18.21 -11.98
N ASN A 121 3.02 -17.57 -11.77
CA ASN A 121 2.86 -16.13 -11.91
C ASN A 121 3.31 -15.40 -10.63
N HIS A 122 4.52 -14.86 -10.65
CA HIS A 122 5.11 -14.11 -9.54
C HIS A 122 4.91 -12.60 -9.71
N LEU A 123 3.79 -12.08 -9.21
CA LEU A 123 3.39 -10.68 -9.36
C LEU A 123 3.91 -9.76 -8.23
N LEU A 124 4.31 -10.32 -7.07
CA LEU A 124 4.58 -9.57 -5.85
C LEU A 124 5.53 -8.38 -6.07
N MET A 125 6.68 -8.65 -6.69
CA MET A 125 7.71 -7.61 -6.90
C MET A 125 7.23 -6.50 -7.84
N HIS A 126 6.48 -6.86 -8.87
CA HIS A 126 5.89 -5.91 -9.81
C HIS A 126 4.74 -5.11 -9.18
N ALA A 127 3.93 -5.74 -8.32
CA ALA A 127 2.83 -5.10 -7.60
C ALA A 127 3.30 -4.18 -6.47
N MET A 128 4.50 -4.38 -5.92
CA MET A 128 5.05 -3.51 -4.89
C MET A 128 5.31 -2.07 -5.37
N ALA A 129 5.71 -1.88 -6.62
CA ALA A 129 6.00 -0.55 -7.16
C ALA A 129 4.75 0.37 -7.18
N PRO A 130 3.62 0.00 -7.81
CA PRO A 130 2.39 0.80 -7.74
C PRO A 130 1.82 0.89 -6.32
N ASN A 131 2.05 -0.12 -5.46
CA ASN A 131 1.61 -0.10 -4.08
C ASN A 131 2.32 0.99 -3.26
N VAL A 132 3.64 1.11 -3.38
CA VAL A 132 4.41 2.20 -2.75
C VAL A 132 4.03 3.56 -3.35
N ALA A 133 3.85 3.64 -4.67
CA ALA A 133 3.39 4.86 -5.34
C ALA A 133 2.01 5.32 -4.83
N GLY A 134 1.10 4.37 -4.55
CA GLY A 134 -0.21 4.64 -3.95
C GLY A 134 -0.12 5.28 -2.56
N VAL A 135 0.81 4.82 -1.71
CA VAL A 135 1.05 5.44 -0.38
C VAL A 135 1.56 6.87 -0.52
N ILE A 136 2.54 7.09 -1.40
CA ILE A 136 3.09 8.43 -1.62
C ILE A 136 1.99 9.36 -2.17
N GLY A 137 1.21 8.91 -3.15
CA GLY A 137 0.12 9.66 -3.76
C GLY A 137 -0.97 10.03 -2.74
N SER A 138 -1.39 9.09 -1.91
CA SER A 138 -2.40 9.34 -0.87
C SER A 138 -1.90 10.30 0.21
N ALA A 139 -0.62 10.20 0.61
CA ALA A 139 -0.03 11.12 1.57
C ALA A 139 0.07 12.55 1.03
N VAL A 140 0.41 12.71 -0.25
CA VAL A 140 0.44 14.02 -0.93
C VAL A 140 -0.98 14.58 -1.04
N ALA A 141 -1.95 13.77 -1.49
CA ALA A 141 -3.33 14.19 -1.62
C ALA A 141 -3.92 14.63 -0.28
N ALA A 142 -3.70 13.85 0.79
CA ALA A 142 -4.12 14.20 2.13
C ALA A 142 -3.49 15.52 2.61
N GLY A 143 -2.19 15.73 2.35
CA GLY A 143 -1.48 16.97 2.68
C GLY A 143 -2.05 18.20 1.97
N ILE A 144 -2.39 18.04 0.68
CA ILE A 144 -3.02 19.10 -0.12
C ILE A 144 -4.41 19.43 0.43
N ILE A 145 -5.26 18.42 0.67
CA ILE A 145 -6.63 18.62 1.19
C ILE A 145 -6.59 19.33 2.54
N LEU A 146 -5.71 18.89 3.45
CA LEU A 146 -5.55 19.54 4.75
C LEU A 146 -5.07 20.99 4.64
N SER A 147 -4.23 21.30 3.65
CA SER A 147 -3.77 22.67 3.40
C SER A 147 -4.87 23.59 2.89
N PHE A 148 -5.90 23.05 2.23
CA PHE A 148 -7.05 23.84 1.76
C PHE A 148 -8.16 23.97 2.81
N LEU A 149 -8.26 23.02 3.74
CA LEU A 149 -9.30 22.99 4.78
C LEU A 149 -8.87 23.65 6.11
N GLY A 150 -7.56 23.83 6.32
CA GLY A 150 -6.98 24.46 7.50
C GLY A 150 -6.56 25.87 7.23
#